data_a4779fe6f6385ac1d59dd190580589ab
#
_entry.id   a4779fe6f6385ac1d59dd190580589ab
#
_cell.length_a   1.000
_cell.length_b   1.000
_cell.length_c   1.000
_cell.angle_alpha   90.00
_cell.angle_beta   90.00
_cell.angle_gamma   90.00
#
_symmetry.space_group_name_H-M   'P 1'
#
loop_
_entity.id
_entity.type
_entity.pdbx_description
1 polymer ?
#
loop_
_entity_poly.entity_id
_entity_poly.type
_entity_poly.pdbx_seq_one_letter_code
_entity_poly.pdbx_strand_id
1 'polypeptide(L)'
;NDETFYNEKDLIKQSDGTFKTVTGGPVDWITEESYFFKLSEWSDKLLNLYKNNPDFINPDSKRNEVIKFVESGLNDLSVSRTSFKWGIKTPTDNDHIMYVWLDALTCYANGVNYLNNAENELSDYWNNVTHIVGKDILRHHAVYWPAFLLAADLELPNKIFAHGWWTNEGNKISKSLG
;
A
#
# COMPACT_ATOMS: atom_id res chain seq x y z
N ASN A 1 4.66 10.24 -13.63
CA ASN A 1 5.87 10.44 -12.84
C ASN A 1 5.72 9.97 -11.39
N ASP A 2 4.52 9.56 -10.98
CA ASP A 2 4.23 8.97 -9.67
C ASP A 2 4.24 7.44 -9.68
N GLU A 3 4.61 6.84 -10.83
CA GLU A 3 4.76 5.38 -11.06
C GLU A 3 3.55 4.55 -10.60
N THR A 4 2.38 5.17 -10.60
CA THR A 4 1.12 4.54 -10.21
C THR A 4 0.38 4.06 -11.44
N PHE A 5 -0.05 2.80 -11.45
CA PHE A 5 -0.94 2.30 -12.48
C PHE A 5 -2.38 2.65 -12.15
N TYR A 6 -3.08 3.14 -13.17
CA TYR A 6 -4.49 3.47 -13.10
C TYR A 6 -5.28 2.57 -14.04
N ASN A 7 -6.46 2.15 -13.63
CA ASN A 7 -7.42 1.57 -14.55
C ASN A 7 -8.07 2.67 -15.38
N GLU A 8 -8.49 2.36 -16.60
CA GLU A 8 -9.15 3.34 -17.48
C GLU A 8 -10.35 4.03 -16.80
N LYS A 9 -11.10 3.28 -15.98
CA LYS A 9 -12.26 3.80 -15.22
C LYS A 9 -11.90 4.83 -14.15
N ASP A 10 -10.63 4.88 -13.73
CA ASP A 10 -10.12 5.79 -12.69
C ASP A 10 -9.51 7.06 -13.32
N LEU A 11 -9.58 7.18 -14.65
CA LEU A 11 -9.02 8.28 -15.42
C LEU A 11 -10.13 9.22 -15.95
N ILE A 12 -9.77 10.48 -16.14
CA ILE A 12 -10.64 11.50 -16.75
C ILE A 12 -10.26 11.64 -18.22
N LYS A 13 -11.18 11.23 -19.11
CA LYS A 13 -11.01 11.43 -20.55
C LYS A 13 -11.19 12.91 -20.90
N GLN A 14 -10.22 13.46 -21.63
CA GLN A 14 -10.25 14.84 -22.10
C GLN A 14 -10.97 14.95 -23.46
N SER A 15 -11.35 16.16 -23.84
CA SER A 15 -12.02 16.45 -25.13
C SER A 15 -11.15 16.15 -26.35
N ASP A 16 -9.83 16.14 -26.20
CA ASP A 16 -8.85 15.82 -27.23
C ASP A 16 -8.54 14.31 -27.32
N GLY A 17 -9.24 13.47 -26.52
CA GLY A 17 -9.07 12.04 -26.49
C GLY A 17 -7.95 11.55 -25.56
N THR A 18 -7.18 12.44 -24.94
CA THR A 18 -6.17 12.08 -23.93
C THR A 18 -6.81 11.77 -22.58
N PHE A 19 -6.03 11.15 -21.69
CA PHE A 19 -6.46 10.82 -20.33
C PHE A 19 -5.63 11.56 -19.31
N LYS A 20 -6.25 11.90 -18.19
CA LYS A 20 -5.58 12.48 -17.01
C LYS A 20 -6.03 11.78 -15.74
N THR A 21 -5.17 11.81 -14.74
CA THR A 21 -5.54 11.38 -13.38
C THR A 21 -6.57 12.35 -12.78
N VAL A 22 -7.27 11.95 -11.74
CA VAL A 22 -8.18 12.83 -10.97
C VAL A 22 -7.47 14.05 -10.38
N THR A 23 -6.15 13.99 -10.21
CA THR A 23 -5.30 15.10 -9.76
C THR A 23 -4.78 15.98 -10.91
N GLY A 24 -5.16 15.66 -12.16
CA GLY A 24 -4.80 16.45 -13.35
C GLY A 24 -3.46 16.05 -13.99
N GLY A 25 -2.75 15.06 -13.46
CA GLY A 25 -1.51 14.56 -14.05
C GLY A 25 -1.74 13.85 -15.39
N PRO A 26 -0.82 14.01 -16.38
CA PRO A 26 -0.89 13.27 -17.63
C PRO A 26 -0.62 11.79 -17.39
N VAL A 27 -1.19 10.93 -18.22
CA VAL A 27 -0.95 9.48 -18.22
C VAL A 27 -0.54 9.01 -19.60
N ASP A 28 0.39 8.06 -19.61
CA ASP A 28 0.85 7.39 -20.81
C ASP A 28 0.43 5.92 -20.78
N TRP A 29 0.00 5.39 -21.92
CA TRP A 29 -0.24 3.96 -22.06
C TRP A 29 1.09 3.24 -22.24
N ILE A 30 1.40 2.36 -21.29
CA ILE A 30 2.59 1.52 -21.34
C ILE A 30 2.18 0.05 -21.28
N THR A 31 2.97 -0.80 -21.93
CA THR A 31 2.91 -2.25 -21.73
C THR A 31 4.21 -2.65 -21.05
N GLU A 32 4.11 -3.17 -19.85
CA GLU A 32 5.25 -3.61 -19.07
C GLU A 32 4.99 -5.01 -18.52
N GLU A 33 5.97 -5.88 -18.65
CA GLU A 33 5.94 -7.17 -17.98
C GLU A 33 6.08 -6.98 -16.48
N SER A 34 5.26 -7.66 -15.69
CA SER A 34 5.26 -7.49 -14.24
C SER A 34 4.84 -8.77 -13.52
N TYR A 35 5.41 -9.00 -12.36
CA TYR A 35 4.88 -9.97 -11.41
C TYR A 35 3.68 -9.37 -10.67
N PHE A 36 2.65 -10.22 -10.49
CA PHE A 36 1.43 -9.81 -9.79
C PHE A 36 1.27 -10.60 -8.49
N PHE A 37 1.05 -9.88 -7.41
CA PHE A 37 0.54 -10.46 -6.18
C PHE A 37 -0.98 -10.61 -6.31
N LYS A 38 -1.49 -11.82 -6.12
CA LYS A 38 -2.92 -12.13 -6.25
C LYS A 38 -3.73 -11.57 -5.07
N LEU A 39 -3.77 -10.25 -4.97
CA LEU A 39 -4.45 -9.55 -3.88
C LEU A 39 -5.94 -9.88 -3.83
N SER A 40 -6.56 -10.17 -4.97
CA SER A 40 -7.96 -10.58 -5.08
C SER A 40 -8.31 -11.80 -4.23
N GLU A 41 -7.37 -12.74 -4.06
CA GLU A 41 -7.55 -13.96 -3.25
C GLU A 41 -7.55 -13.70 -1.73
N TRP A 42 -7.19 -12.48 -1.30
CA TRP A 42 -7.07 -12.12 0.13
C TRP A 42 -8.27 -11.37 0.67
N SER A 43 -9.27 -11.05 -0.14
CA SER A 43 -10.44 -10.25 0.25
C SER A 43 -11.14 -10.82 1.48
N ASP A 44 -11.48 -12.11 1.48
CA ASP A 44 -12.20 -12.75 2.60
C ASP A 44 -11.37 -12.77 3.89
N LYS A 45 -10.06 -13.02 3.78
CA LYS A 45 -9.17 -13.02 4.95
C LYS A 45 -9.06 -11.63 5.56
N LEU A 46 -8.97 -10.61 4.74
CA LEU A 46 -8.92 -9.21 5.17
C LEU A 46 -10.24 -8.78 5.83
N LEU A 47 -11.38 -9.10 5.23
CA LEU A 47 -12.70 -8.79 5.83
C LEU A 47 -12.90 -9.51 7.16
N ASN A 48 -12.46 -10.77 7.28
CA ASN A 48 -12.48 -11.51 8.54
C ASN A 48 -11.56 -10.88 9.58
N LEU A 49 -10.37 -10.41 9.19
CA LEU A 49 -9.46 -9.68 10.06
C LEU A 49 -10.15 -8.46 10.67
N TYR A 50 -10.75 -7.59 9.84
CA TYR A 50 -11.40 -6.36 10.32
C TYR A 50 -12.65 -6.61 11.16
N LYS A 51 -13.38 -7.70 10.88
CA LYS A 51 -14.54 -8.12 11.66
C LYS A 51 -14.17 -8.62 13.05
N ASN A 52 -13.11 -9.43 13.11
CA ASN A 52 -12.66 -10.05 14.37
C ASN A 52 -11.82 -9.09 15.23
N ASN A 53 -11.19 -8.10 14.61
CA ASN A 53 -10.38 -7.08 15.27
C ASN A 53 -10.87 -5.67 14.90
N PRO A 54 -11.98 -5.20 15.48
CA PRO A 54 -12.56 -3.91 15.12
C PRO A 54 -11.65 -2.72 15.42
N ASP A 55 -10.68 -2.87 16.33
CA ASP A 55 -9.69 -1.86 16.70
C ASP A 55 -8.44 -1.88 15.82
N PHE A 56 -8.34 -2.81 14.86
CA PHE A 56 -7.18 -2.90 13.97
C PHE A 56 -7.01 -1.65 13.11
N ILE A 57 -8.11 -1.03 12.66
CA ILE A 57 -8.08 0.21 11.87
C ILE A 57 -8.86 1.30 12.58
N ASN A 58 -8.22 2.42 12.84
CA ASN A 58 -8.79 3.58 13.50
C ASN A 58 -8.58 4.88 12.68
N PRO A 59 -9.50 5.84 12.80
CA PRO A 59 -10.82 5.79 13.45
C PRO A 59 -11.83 4.92 12.68
N ASP A 60 -13.00 4.66 13.25
CA ASP A 60 -14.07 3.85 12.66
C ASP A 60 -14.47 4.27 11.25
N SER A 61 -14.48 5.57 10.97
CA SER A 61 -14.76 6.09 9.63
C SER A 61 -13.76 5.56 8.59
N LYS A 62 -12.50 5.38 8.97
CA LYS A 62 -11.44 4.86 8.12
C LYS A 62 -11.49 3.36 7.98
N ARG A 63 -11.85 2.65 9.04
CA ARG A 63 -12.16 1.21 8.97
C ARG A 63 -13.29 0.94 7.98
N ASN A 64 -14.39 1.70 8.08
CA ASN A 64 -15.53 1.54 7.18
C ASN A 64 -15.18 1.87 5.72
N GLU A 65 -14.32 2.85 5.48
CA GLU A 65 -13.78 3.17 4.15
C GLU A 65 -13.01 1.97 3.57
N VAL A 66 -12.14 1.35 4.38
CA VAL A 66 -11.33 0.20 3.97
C VAL A 66 -12.20 -1.02 3.70
N ILE A 67 -13.17 -1.32 4.59
CA ILE A 67 -14.11 -2.44 4.41
C ILE A 67 -14.84 -2.29 3.07
N LYS A 68 -15.45 -1.13 2.80
CA LYS A 68 -16.13 -0.88 1.52
C LYS A 68 -15.22 -1.03 0.31
N PHE A 69 -13.97 -0.60 0.44
CA PHE A 69 -12.99 -0.77 -0.64
C PHE A 69 -12.71 -2.25 -0.91
N VAL A 70 -12.52 -3.08 0.12
CA VAL A 70 -12.28 -4.51 -0.05
C VAL A 70 -13.53 -5.22 -0.59
N GLU A 71 -14.72 -4.88 -0.07
CA GLU A 71 -16.01 -5.42 -0.54
C GLU A 71 -16.33 -5.07 -2.00
N SER A 72 -15.81 -3.96 -2.52
CA SER A 72 -15.98 -3.59 -3.93
C SER A 72 -15.18 -4.48 -4.91
N GLY A 73 -14.37 -5.39 -4.39
CA GLY A 73 -13.50 -6.29 -5.14
C GLY A 73 -12.08 -5.75 -5.27
N LEU A 74 -11.11 -6.56 -4.86
CA LEU A 74 -9.69 -6.25 -5.02
C LEU A 74 -9.18 -6.75 -6.37
N ASN A 75 -8.38 -5.93 -7.03
CA ASN A 75 -7.61 -6.33 -8.21
C ASN A 75 -6.23 -6.82 -7.78
N ASP A 76 -5.64 -7.71 -8.57
CA ASP A 76 -4.27 -8.16 -8.35
C ASP A 76 -3.30 -6.98 -8.48
N LEU A 77 -2.27 -7.00 -7.65
CA LEU A 77 -1.34 -5.89 -7.50
C LEU A 77 -0.04 -6.18 -8.23
N SER A 78 0.34 -5.32 -9.17
CA SER A 78 1.64 -5.36 -9.80
C SER A 78 2.74 -5.02 -8.78
N VAL A 79 3.69 -5.93 -8.58
CA VAL A 79 4.73 -5.84 -7.54
C VAL A 79 6.15 -5.76 -8.09
N SER A 80 6.30 -5.62 -9.40
CA SER A 80 7.61 -5.42 -10.03
C SER A 80 7.57 -4.43 -11.18
N ARG A 81 8.76 -3.97 -11.61
CA ARG A 81 8.96 -3.04 -12.71
C ARG A 81 10.16 -3.47 -13.54
N THR A 82 10.10 -3.21 -14.85
CA THR A 82 11.21 -3.40 -15.80
C THR A 82 11.67 -2.09 -16.44
N SER A 83 10.88 -1.02 -16.28
CA SER A 83 11.11 0.29 -16.88
C SER A 83 12.33 1.02 -16.33
N PHE A 84 12.87 0.62 -15.18
CA PHE A 84 14.10 1.16 -14.60
C PHE A 84 14.93 0.06 -13.93
N LYS A 85 16.24 0.37 -13.70
CA LYS A 85 17.20 -0.62 -13.18
C LYS A 85 17.64 -0.37 -11.74
N TRP A 86 17.25 0.76 -11.14
CA TRP A 86 17.59 1.08 -9.76
C TRP A 86 16.52 0.56 -8.81
N GLY A 87 16.93 -0.17 -7.80
CA GLY A 87 16.06 -0.73 -6.77
C GLY A 87 16.46 -2.13 -6.36
N ILE A 88 15.60 -2.77 -5.56
CA ILE A 88 15.78 -4.15 -5.10
C ILE A 88 15.32 -5.08 -6.22
N LYS A 89 16.22 -5.94 -6.67
CA LYS A 89 15.91 -6.95 -7.68
C LYS A 89 14.99 -8.02 -7.11
N THR A 90 14.13 -8.58 -7.96
CA THR A 90 13.35 -9.76 -7.56
C THR A 90 14.24 -10.99 -7.40
N PRO A 91 13.94 -11.91 -6.49
CA PRO A 91 14.83 -13.04 -6.19
C PRO A 91 15.08 -13.99 -7.37
N THR A 92 14.11 -14.10 -8.27
CA THR A 92 14.12 -15.07 -9.38
C THR A 92 14.44 -14.47 -10.72
N ASP A 93 14.41 -13.13 -10.84
CA ASP A 93 14.57 -12.46 -12.11
C ASP A 93 15.29 -11.11 -11.90
N ASN A 94 16.51 -11.01 -12.47
CA ASN A 94 17.35 -9.82 -12.32
C ASN A 94 16.92 -8.62 -13.20
N ASP A 95 16.03 -8.84 -14.16
CA ASP A 95 15.50 -7.78 -15.02
C ASP A 95 14.33 -7.04 -14.37
N HIS A 96 13.75 -7.63 -13.33
CA HIS A 96 12.67 -7.02 -12.56
C HIS A 96 13.18 -6.38 -11.26
N ILE A 97 12.69 -5.18 -10.99
CA ILE A 97 12.90 -4.45 -9.73
C ILE A 97 11.62 -4.50 -8.91
N MET A 98 11.73 -4.75 -7.62
CA MET A 98 10.56 -4.73 -6.73
C MET A 98 9.87 -3.37 -6.74
N TYR A 99 8.55 -3.37 -6.78
CA TYR A 99 7.76 -2.16 -6.68
C TYR A 99 7.97 -1.50 -5.31
N VAL A 100 8.09 -0.17 -5.34
CA VAL A 100 8.47 0.65 -4.18
C VAL A 100 7.63 0.40 -2.92
N TRP A 101 6.34 0.10 -3.05
CA TRP A 101 5.50 -0.15 -1.88
C TRP A 101 5.76 -1.50 -1.22
N LEU A 102 6.21 -2.50 -1.95
CA LEU A 102 6.63 -3.77 -1.35
C LEU A 102 7.89 -3.55 -0.50
N ASP A 103 8.87 -2.81 -1.01
CA ASP A 103 10.08 -2.42 -0.28
C ASP A 103 9.73 -1.51 0.92
N ALA A 104 8.99 -0.42 0.68
CA ALA A 104 8.66 0.56 1.71
C ALA A 104 7.90 -0.03 2.91
N LEU A 105 6.98 -0.98 2.68
CA LEU A 105 6.21 -1.60 3.76
C LEU A 105 7.05 -2.58 4.59
N THR A 106 7.99 -3.29 3.96
CA THR A 106 8.88 -4.22 4.68
C THR A 106 9.85 -3.50 5.62
N CYS A 107 10.11 -2.20 5.42
CA CYS A 107 10.99 -1.44 6.29
C CYS A 107 10.50 -1.40 7.75
N TYR A 108 9.21 -1.50 8.01
CA TYR A 108 8.66 -1.53 9.36
C TYR A 108 9.10 -2.77 10.13
N ALA A 109 8.95 -3.95 9.53
CA ALA A 109 9.36 -5.19 10.14
C ALA A 109 10.89 -5.32 10.22
N ASN A 110 11.60 -4.82 9.20
CA ASN A 110 13.06 -4.80 9.20
C ASN A 110 13.62 -3.84 10.26
N GLY A 111 12.98 -2.70 10.50
CA GLY A 111 13.39 -1.71 11.50
C GLY A 111 13.43 -2.25 12.92
N VAL A 112 12.57 -3.20 13.25
CA VAL A 112 12.58 -3.93 14.52
C VAL A 112 13.26 -5.32 14.42
N ASN A 113 13.94 -5.57 13.31
CA ASN A 113 14.66 -6.81 13.02
C ASN A 113 13.80 -8.08 13.07
N TYR A 114 12.48 -7.93 12.91
CA TYR A 114 11.52 -9.03 13.00
C TYR A 114 11.72 -10.09 11.89
N LEU A 115 12.09 -9.66 10.68
CA LEU A 115 12.25 -10.56 9.53
C LEU A 115 13.50 -11.45 9.60
N ASN A 116 14.45 -11.14 10.47
CA ASN A 116 15.72 -11.87 10.55
C ASN A 116 15.69 -13.04 11.56
N ASN A 117 14.52 -13.35 12.15
CA ASN A 117 14.37 -14.35 13.21
C ASN A 117 15.44 -14.22 14.33
N ALA A 118 16.00 -13.03 14.51
CA ALA A 118 16.96 -12.78 15.55
C ALA A 118 16.20 -12.64 16.87
N GLU A 119 16.51 -13.49 17.84
CA GLU A 119 16.10 -13.27 19.22
C GLU A 119 16.74 -11.97 19.70
N ASN A 120 16.02 -10.89 19.61
CA ASN A 120 16.43 -9.59 20.13
C ASN A 120 15.22 -8.86 20.70
N GLU A 121 15.49 -7.97 21.64
CA GLU A 121 14.46 -7.19 22.33
C GLU A 121 13.58 -6.37 21.38
N LEU A 122 14.08 -5.99 20.18
CA LEU A 122 13.34 -5.18 19.22
C LEU A 122 12.26 -5.99 18.49
N SER A 123 12.48 -7.29 18.24
CA SER A 123 11.49 -8.14 17.58
C SER A 123 10.22 -8.30 18.41
N ASP A 124 10.33 -8.24 19.75
CA ASP A 124 9.21 -8.35 20.67
C ASP A 124 8.24 -7.14 20.55
N TYR A 125 8.72 -6.01 20.01
CA TYR A 125 7.87 -4.85 19.77
C TYR A 125 6.91 -5.06 18.60
N TRP A 126 7.17 -6.01 17.69
CA TRP A 126 6.38 -6.16 16.48
C TRP A 126 4.88 -6.32 16.75
N ASN A 127 4.52 -7.15 17.70
CA ASN A 127 3.12 -7.40 18.07
C ASN A 127 2.42 -6.20 18.73
N ASN A 128 3.16 -5.16 19.10
CA ASN A 128 2.65 -3.94 19.70
C ASN A 128 2.77 -2.73 18.77
N VAL A 129 3.23 -2.92 17.52
CA VAL A 129 3.41 -1.83 16.57
C VAL A 129 2.06 -1.19 16.20
N THR A 130 2.02 0.13 16.29
CA THR A 130 0.94 0.94 15.75
C THR A 130 1.47 1.77 14.58
N HIS A 131 0.91 1.57 13.39
CA HIS A 131 1.18 2.42 12.23
C HIS A 131 0.34 3.69 12.30
N ILE A 132 0.99 4.86 12.43
CA ILE A 132 0.32 6.16 12.37
C ILE A 132 0.58 6.72 10.96
N VAL A 133 -0.48 6.84 10.15
CA VAL A 133 -0.36 7.12 8.72
C VAL A 133 -1.33 8.19 8.24
N GLY A 134 -0.95 8.94 7.21
CA GLY A 134 -1.85 9.83 6.50
C GLY A 134 -2.94 9.04 5.73
N LYS A 135 -4.11 9.62 5.61
CA LYS A 135 -5.25 8.98 4.92
C LYS A 135 -4.97 8.58 3.47
N ASP A 136 -4.03 9.22 2.81
CA ASP A 136 -3.62 9.00 1.42
C ASP A 136 -2.87 7.68 1.22
N ILE A 137 -2.21 7.18 2.26
CA ILE A 137 -1.50 5.88 2.24
C ILE A 137 -2.21 4.79 3.05
N LEU A 138 -3.47 5.04 3.45
CA LEU A 138 -4.24 4.10 4.28
C LEU A 138 -4.39 2.72 3.61
N ARG A 139 -4.69 2.67 2.31
CA ARG A 139 -4.88 1.39 1.59
C ARG A 139 -3.62 0.54 1.58
N HIS A 140 -2.46 1.16 1.47
CA HIS A 140 -1.18 0.46 1.51
C HIS A 140 -0.95 -0.23 2.86
N HIS A 141 -1.31 0.43 3.96
CA HIS A 141 -1.08 -0.08 5.31
C HIS A 141 -2.21 -0.98 5.81
N ALA A 142 -3.45 -0.73 5.39
CA ALA A 142 -4.59 -1.47 5.89
C ALA A 142 -5.04 -2.64 4.99
N VAL A 143 -4.63 -2.67 3.71
CA VAL A 143 -4.99 -3.72 2.76
C VAL A 143 -3.75 -4.47 2.26
N TYR A 144 -2.81 -3.75 1.59
CA TYR A 144 -1.67 -4.42 0.94
C TYR A 144 -0.72 -5.01 1.97
N TRP A 145 -0.35 -4.25 2.99
CA TRP A 145 0.58 -4.71 4.02
C TRP A 145 0.08 -5.93 4.80
N PRO A 146 -1.14 -5.96 5.35
CA PRO A 146 -1.66 -7.16 5.97
C PRO A 146 -1.75 -8.36 5.02
N ALA A 147 -2.10 -8.15 3.74
CA ALA A 147 -2.14 -9.22 2.77
C ALA A 147 -0.74 -9.81 2.51
N PHE A 148 0.30 -8.97 2.40
CA PHE A 148 1.68 -9.43 2.25
C PHE A 148 2.18 -10.21 3.47
N LEU A 149 1.90 -9.71 4.68
CA LEU A 149 2.27 -10.40 5.91
C LEU A 149 1.58 -11.76 6.03
N LEU A 150 0.27 -11.81 5.80
CA LEU A 150 -0.49 -13.06 5.82
C LEU A 150 -0.02 -14.04 4.74
N ALA A 151 0.38 -13.56 3.57
CA ALA A 151 0.92 -14.40 2.49
C ALA A 151 2.29 -14.98 2.83
N ALA A 152 3.06 -14.26 3.64
CA ALA A 152 4.37 -14.69 4.13
C ALA A 152 4.30 -15.49 5.45
N ASP A 153 3.09 -15.76 5.96
CA ASP A 153 2.86 -16.42 7.25
C ASP A 153 3.53 -15.66 8.42
N LEU A 154 3.45 -14.33 8.37
CA LEU A 154 4.00 -13.41 9.35
C LEU A 154 2.88 -12.78 10.19
N GLU A 155 3.20 -12.43 11.43
CA GLU A 155 2.28 -11.75 12.33
C GLU A 155 1.97 -10.32 11.86
N LEU A 156 0.76 -9.87 12.18
CA LEU A 156 0.29 -8.54 11.82
C LEU A 156 0.71 -7.50 12.88
N PRO A 157 0.88 -6.21 12.51
CA PRO A 157 0.99 -5.14 13.48
C PRO A 157 -0.30 -5.05 14.32
N ASN A 158 -0.19 -4.50 15.52
CA ASN A 158 -1.34 -4.40 16.41
C ASN A 158 -2.43 -3.47 15.88
N LYS A 159 -2.05 -2.32 15.29
CA LYS A 159 -3.02 -1.26 14.95
C LYS A 159 -2.54 -0.38 13.81
N ILE A 160 -3.51 0.17 13.07
CA ILE A 160 -3.31 1.21 12.07
C ILE A 160 -4.19 2.40 12.44
N PHE A 161 -3.57 3.55 12.66
CA PHE A 161 -4.27 4.81 12.94
C PHE A 161 -4.09 5.77 11.76
N ALA A 162 -5.18 6.10 11.06
CA ALA A 162 -5.16 7.01 9.92
C ALA A 162 -5.62 8.41 10.32
N HIS A 163 -4.77 9.40 10.10
CA HIS A 163 -5.09 10.81 10.34
C HIS A 163 -5.40 11.56 9.03
N GLY A 164 -6.05 12.72 9.16
CA GLY A 164 -6.28 13.66 8.06
C GLY A 164 -4.99 14.35 7.64
N TRP A 165 -5.05 15.16 6.59
CA TRP A 165 -3.93 16.01 6.23
C TRP A 165 -3.67 17.07 7.29
N TRP A 166 -2.41 17.34 7.52
CA TRP A 166 -1.99 18.52 8.23
C TRP A 166 -2.21 19.73 7.34
N THR A 167 -2.85 20.76 7.88
CA THR A 167 -3.18 21.97 7.14
C THR A 167 -2.65 23.19 7.85
N ASN A 168 -2.22 24.18 7.09
CA ASN A 168 -1.94 25.53 7.58
C ASN A 168 -2.88 26.49 6.85
N GLU A 169 -3.64 27.28 7.61
CA GLU A 169 -4.65 28.23 7.07
C GLU A 169 -5.61 27.59 6.04
N GLY A 170 -5.99 26.33 6.27
CA GLY A 170 -6.89 25.57 5.38
C GLY A 170 -6.22 24.90 4.18
N ASN A 171 -4.95 25.14 3.93
CA ASN A 171 -4.18 24.52 2.84
C ASN A 171 -3.40 23.32 3.33
N LYS A 172 -3.34 22.25 2.52
CA LYS A 172 -2.51 21.07 2.82
C LYS A 172 -1.04 21.46 2.89
N ILE A 173 -0.37 21.10 3.99
CA ILE A 173 1.08 21.23 4.10
C ILE A 173 1.72 20.20 3.16
N SER A 174 2.56 20.64 2.23
CA SER A 174 3.32 19.77 1.34
C SER A 174 4.74 20.29 1.14
N LYS A 175 5.68 19.37 0.84
CA LYS A 175 7.08 19.72 0.58
C LYS A 175 7.26 20.67 -0.61
N SER A 176 6.32 20.64 -1.57
CA SER A 176 6.36 21.50 -2.77
C SER A 176 5.88 22.93 -2.52
N LEU A 177 5.28 23.20 -1.37
CA LEU A 177 4.77 24.53 -1.01
C LEU A 177 5.63 25.25 0.05
N GLY A 178 6.70 24.60 0.52
CA GLY A 178 7.65 25.15 1.52
C GLY A 178 7.25 24.86 2.94
#